data_1778050a32c8afef545278c6ac251730
#
_entry.id   1778050a32c8afef545278c6ac251730
#
_cell.length_a   1.000
_cell.length_b   1.000
_cell.length_c   1.000
_cell.angle_alpha   90.00
_cell.angle_beta   90.00
_cell.angle_gamma   90.00
#
_symmetry.space_group_name_H-M   'P 1'
#
loop_
_entity.id
_entity.type
_entity.pdbx_description
1 polymer ?
#
loop_
_entity_poly.entity_id
_entity_poly.type
_entity_poly.pdbx_seq_one_letter_code
_entity_poly.pdbx_strand_id
1 'polypeptide(L)'
;MVKGRFTNQKLPAIISKVMGKYLVAIEKCSDYEQVPEAFARLKEKANLKEFEKKLSGKKVLVKPNILGPYSPDKAVTTHPSLVQEVVKWLQTAGAEVIVGDNGGLTGYARNERSAKRSGIISASLGTFQNIAQKAKEVELDSKYFSKLTVSQAVLEADYIINLPKLKTHTLTLLTLGIKNMFGMLVGGSKSRVHNSAPQLESFGEALVDIYQIRPPDLTIMDGVIGMDGNGPAHGRVRPIGYLLASENCPSLDLMVCEMVGVEPSQVHHLRISQERGLGAKNPAEIEIIGEYQKIPRFKLPSTLARRSFLGFIVNRYVYRRVIESKLVLDREKCTGCKVCVEACPSGAMEWKDDHPEINHEKCIRCLCCSELCTEGAWRTTGMMRFLRSNF
;
A
#
# COMPACT_ATOMS: atom_id res chain seq x y z
N MET A 1 5.16 -4.74 -34.35
CA MET A 1 5.49 -5.77 -33.36
C MET A 1 6.96 -5.59 -32.98
N VAL A 2 7.26 -4.89 -31.90
CA VAL A 2 8.62 -4.74 -31.40
C VAL A 2 8.76 -5.75 -30.26
N LYS A 3 9.43 -6.85 -30.52
CA LYS A 3 9.84 -7.85 -29.54
C LYS A 3 11.02 -7.24 -28.74
N GLY A 4 10.70 -6.47 -27.72
CA GLY A 4 11.66 -6.08 -26.70
C GLY A 4 11.63 -7.14 -25.60
N ARG A 5 12.53 -8.13 -25.66
CA ARG A 5 12.87 -8.96 -24.51
C ARG A 5 13.51 -8.04 -23.48
N PHE A 6 12.80 -7.72 -22.41
CA PHE A 6 13.41 -7.22 -21.18
C PHE A 6 14.08 -8.41 -20.44
N THR A 7 15.03 -9.04 -21.14
CA THR A 7 15.98 -9.95 -20.48
C THR A 7 17.01 -9.08 -19.79
N ASN A 8 17.07 -9.14 -18.46
CA ASN A 8 18.19 -8.63 -17.65
C ASN A 8 18.57 -7.15 -17.88
N GLN A 9 17.64 -6.21 -17.88
CA GLN A 9 18.02 -4.90 -17.39
C GLN A 9 18.41 -5.09 -15.94
N LYS A 10 19.73 -4.95 -15.68
CA LYS A 10 20.28 -4.85 -14.33
C LYS A 10 19.35 -3.95 -13.55
N LEU A 11 18.70 -4.49 -12.51
CA LEU A 11 18.11 -3.68 -11.45
C LEU A 11 19.09 -2.53 -11.21
N PRO A 12 18.66 -1.26 -11.22
CA PRO A 12 19.57 -0.20 -10.85
C PRO A 12 20.09 -0.57 -9.47
N ALA A 13 21.36 -0.99 -9.44
CA ALA A 13 22.07 -1.33 -8.23
C ALA A 13 22.47 -0.02 -7.55
N ILE A 14 21.47 0.73 -7.10
CA ILE A 14 21.64 1.74 -6.07
C ILE A 14 20.99 1.17 -4.81
N ILE A 15 21.53 0.03 -4.36
CA ILE A 15 21.39 -0.36 -2.97
C ILE A 15 22.47 0.45 -2.27
N SER A 16 22.13 1.64 -1.79
CA SER A 16 23.02 2.42 -0.95
C SER A 16 23.17 1.70 0.39
N LYS A 17 24.15 0.81 0.45
CA LYS A 17 24.62 0.25 1.71
C LYS A 17 25.74 1.16 2.23
N VAL A 18 25.49 1.80 3.34
CA VAL A 18 26.55 2.48 4.09
C VAL A 18 27.20 1.42 5.00
N MET A 19 28.51 1.15 4.84
CA MET A 19 29.24 0.13 5.60
C MET A 19 28.57 -1.26 5.62
N GLY A 20 27.91 -1.66 4.51
CA GLY A 20 27.22 -2.95 4.39
C GLY A 20 25.80 -3.00 4.96
N LYS A 21 25.28 -1.92 5.53
CA LYS A 21 23.92 -1.80 6.08
C LYS A 21 23.00 -0.95 5.21
N TYR A 22 21.69 -1.20 5.30
CA TYR A 22 20.66 -0.37 4.67
C TYR A 22 20.32 0.80 5.58
N LEU A 23 20.36 2.03 5.07
CA LEU A 23 20.02 3.22 5.84
C LEU A 23 18.50 3.42 5.91
N VAL A 24 17.99 3.64 7.12
CA VAL A 24 16.63 4.13 7.37
C VAL A 24 16.72 5.35 8.28
N ALA A 25 16.35 6.51 7.74
CA ALA A 25 16.25 7.75 8.51
C ALA A 25 14.87 7.85 9.15
N ILE A 26 14.83 8.31 10.41
CA ILE A 26 13.60 8.49 11.19
C ILE A 26 13.58 9.90 11.78
N GLU A 27 12.46 10.59 11.60
CA GLU A 27 12.24 11.93 12.13
C GLU A 27 10.91 12.02 12.88
N LYS A 28 10.92 12.63 14.06
CA LYS A 28 9.70 12.93 14.83
C LYS A 28 8.87 14.00 14.13
N CYS A 29 7.57 13.73 13.98
CA CYS A 29 6.61 14.65 13.38
C CYS A 29 5.24 14.37 13.99
N SER A 30 4.84 15.16 14.98
CA SER A 30 3.64 14.90 15.80
C SER A 30 2.34 15.24 15.09
N ASP A 31 2.39 16.19 14.17
CA ASP A 31 1.24 16.65 13.38
C ASP A 31 1.69 17.10 11.98
N TYR A 32 0.72 17.39 11.12
CA TYR A 32 1.01 17.76 9.74
C TYR A 32 1.42 19.21 9.53
N GLU A 33 1.30 20.06 10.54
CA GLU A 33 1.81 21.44 10.49
C GLU A 33 3.34 21.45 10.60
N GLN A 34 3.91 20.45 11.28
CA GLN A 34 5.36 20.28 11.46
C GLN A 34 6.04 19.61 10.26
N VAL A 35 5.28 19.14 9.25
CA VAL A 35 5.87 18.40 8.11
C VAL A 35 6.96 19.19 7.39
N PRO A 36 6.87 20.51 7.14
CA PRO A 36 7.94 21.25 6.45
C PRO A 36 9.29 21.12 7.16
N GLU A 37 9.33 21.39 8.48
CA GLU A 37 10.57 21.33 9.26
C GLU A 37 11.03 19.88 9.47
N ALA A 38 10.08 18.96 9.75
CA ALA A 38 10.40 17.55 9.95
C ALA A 38 10.95 16.94 8.66
N PHE A 39 10.40 17.30 7.50
CA PHE A 39 10.89 16.80 6.21
C PHE A 39 12.28 17.37 5.89
N ALA A 40 12.56 18.64 6.22
CA ALA A 40 13.89 19.21 6.06
C ALA A 40 14.94 18.43 6.88
N ARG A 41 14.67 18.15 8.16
CA ARG A 41 15.54 17.34 9.02
C ARG A 41 15.67 15.89 8.54
N LEU A 42 14.56 15.29 8.04
CA LEU A 42 14.56 13.94 7.47
C LEU A 42 15.50 13.85 6.26
N LYS A 43 15.46 14.84 5.35
CA LYS A 43 16.37 14.91 4.20
C LYS A 43 17.84 14.93 4.59
N GLU A 44 18.19 15.67 5.65
CA GLU A 44 19.56 15.70 6.19
C GLU A 44 19.96 14.34 6.75
N LYS A 45 19.12 13.72 7.59
CA LYS A 45 19.34 12.39 8.17
C LYS A 45 19.48 11.29 7.13
N ALA A 46 18.66 11.35 6.08
CA ALA A 46 18.70 10.39 4.97
C ALA A 46 19.80 10.71 3.94
N ASN A 47 20.59 11.77 4.16
CA ASN A 47 21.63 12.24 3.26
C ASN A 47 21.15 12.44 1.81
N LEU A 48 19.95 13.02 1.63
CA LEU A 48 19.34 13.16 0.31
C LEU A 48 19.98 14.24 -0.58
N LYS A 49 21.00 14.98 -0.11
CA LYS A 49 21.72 15.97 -0.95
C LYS A 49 22.34 15.35 -2.19
N GLU A 50 22.93 14.17 -2.08
CA GLU A 50 23.51 13.48 -3.24
C GLU A 50 22.43 12.91 -4.18
N PHE A 51 21.31 12.52 -3.65
CA PHE A 51 20.14 12.13 -4.45
C PHE A 51 19.57 13.34 -5.20
N GLU A 52 19.43 14.47 -4.52
CA GLU A 52 18.90 15.72 -5.07
C GLU A 52 19.71 16.24 -6.27
N LYS A 53 21.03 16.17 -6.22
CA LYS A 53 21.92 16.58 -7.34
C LYS A 53 21.63 15.83 -8.65
N LYS A 54 21.04 14.64 -8.59
CA LYS A 54 20.73 13.80 -9.74
C LYS A 54 19.39 14.14 -10.40
N LEU A 55 18.58 15.01 -9.79
CA LEU A 55 17.16 15.20 -10.18
C LEU A 55 16.95 16.28 -11.24
N SER A 56 17.90 17.19 -11.43
CA SER A 56 17.74 18.29 -12.40
C SER A 56 17.49 17.77 -13.83
N GLY A 57 16.40 18.23 -14.44
CA GLY A 57 15.94 17.82 -15.77
C GLY A 57 15.42 16.37 -15.85
N LYS A 58 15.21 15.68 -14.71
CA LYS A 58 14.73 14.31 -14.66
C LYS A 58 13.22 14.25 -14.46
N LYS A 59 12.59 13.24 -15.07
CA LYS A 59 11.18 12.90 -14.83
C LYS A 59 11.04 12.14 -13.53
N VAL A 60 10.43 12.77 -12.54
CA VAL A 60 10.24 12.20 -11.22
C VAL A 60 8.74 11.93 -10.95
N LEU A 61 8.40 10.68 -10.76
CA LEU A 61 7.08 10.28 -10.32
C LEU A 61 7.00 10.27 -8.79
N VAL A 62 6.22 11.17 -8.22
CA VAL A 62 5.78 11.11 -6.83
C VAL A 62 4.55 10.23 -6.76
N LYS A 63 4.66 9.10 -6.07
CA LYS A 63 3.59 8.10 -5.97
C LYS A 63 3.02 8.03 -4.55
N PRO A 64 1.99 8.82 -4.20
CA PRO A 64 1.30 8.69 -2.92
C PRO A 64 0.53 7.37 -2.83
N ASN A 65 -0.08 7.11 -1.69
CA ASN A 65 -1.10 6.10 -1.51
C ASN A 65 -2.48 6.76 -1.64
N ILE A 66 -3.23 6.45 -2.68
CA ILE A 66 -4.61 6.93 -2.88
C ILE A 66 -5.51 5.70 -3.01
N LEU A 67 -6.16 5.30 -1.92
CA LEU A 67 -7.03 4.12 -1.96
C LEU A 67 -8.41 4.44 -2.55
N GLY A 68 -8.96 5.59 -2.21
CA GLY A 68 -10.30 6.00 -2.61
C GLY A 68 -10.60 7.46 -2.22
N PRO A 69 -11.85 7.93 -2.38
CA PRO A 69 -12.23 9.32 -2.13
C PRO A 69 -12.41 9.60 -0.62
N TYR A 70 -11.37 9.38 0.15
CA TYR A 70 -11.33 9.63 1.59
C TYR A 70 -10.70 10.99 1.88
N SER A 71 -11.26 11.73 2.85
CA SER A 71 -10.65 12.95 3.37
C SER A 71 -9.37 12.64 4.16
N PRO A 72 -8.41 13.59 4.25
CA PRO A 72 -7.11 13.37 4.88
C PRO A 72 -7.18 12.92 6.35
N ASP A 73 -8.18 13.40 7.10
CA ASP A 73 -8.43 13.07 8.52
C ASP A 73 -8.70 11.57 8.76
N LYS A 74 -9.10 10.83 7.74
CA LYS A 74 -9.33 9.38 7.84
C LYS A 74 -8.05 8.54 7.86
N ALA A 75 -6.89 9.14 7.60
CA ALA A 75 -5.60 8.46 7.53
C ALA A 75 -5.58 7.24 6.58
N VAL A 76 -6.44 7.26 5.55
CA VAL A 76 -6.53 6.21 4.52
C VAL A 76 -5.52 6.45 3.41
N THR A 77 -5.25 7.72 3.10
CA THR A 77 -4.36 8.18 2.02
C THR A 77 -3.14 8.86 2.61
N THR A 78 -2.07 8.99 1.82
CA THR A 78 -0.95 9.87 2.15
C THR A 78 -1.47 11.28 2.37
N HIS A 79 -1.02 11.95 3.42
CA HIS A 79 -1.51 13.29 3.73
C HIS A 79 -0.99 14.33 2.72
N PRO A 80 -1.83 15.27 2.27
CA PRO A 80 -1.46 16.28 1.29
C PRO A 80 -0.26 17.15 1.70
N SER A 81 -0.09 17.46 2.99
CA SER A 81 1.08 18.23 3.46
C SER A 81 2.42 17.57 3.10
N LEU A 82 2.54 16.25 3.26
CA LEU A 82 3.77 15.55 2.87
C LEU A 82 3.96 15.56 1.35
N VAL A 83 2.89 15.33 0.58
CA VAL A 83 2.97 15.38 -0.89
C VAL A 83 3.43 16.76 -1.36
N GLN A 84 2.87 17.82 -0.79
CA GLN A 84 3.22 19.19 -1.14
C GLN A 84 4.70 19.51 -0.88
N GLU A 85 5.21 19.14 0.29
CA GLU A 85 6.63 19.38 0.63
C GLU A 85 7.59 18.59 -0.25
N VAL A 86 7.25 17.35 -0.58
CA VAL A 86 8.04 16.55 -1.53
C VAL A 86 8.00 17.16 -2.93
N VAL A 87 6.85 17.64 -3.41
CA VAL A 87 6.74 18.30 -4.72
C VAL A 87 7.58 19.59 -4.75
N LYS A 88 7.47 20.44 -3.72
CA LYS A 88 8.29 21.66 -3.61
C LYS A 88 9.78 21.36 -3.67
N TRP A 89 10.21 20.36 -2.89
CA TRP A 89 11.61 19.92 -2.88
C TRP A 89 12.10 19.52 -4.28
N LEU A 90 11.34 18.67 -4.97
CA LEU A 90 11.70 18.17 -6.29
C LEU A 90 11.70 19.26 -7.36
N GLN A 91 10.72 20.19 -7.31
CA GLN A 91 10.68 21.35 -8.22
C GLN A 91 11.87 22.28 -7.98
N THR A 92 12.24 22.51 -6.71
CA THR A 92 13.44 23.31 -6.34
C THR A 92 14.73 22.63 -6.85
N ALA A 93 14.78 21.30 -6.87
CA ALA A 93 15.89 20.55 -7.44
C ALA A 93 15.90 20.53 -8.99
N GLY A 94 14.94 21.17 -9.64
CA GLY A 94 14.83 21.26 -11.10
C GLY A 94 14.27 20.01 -11.78
N ALA A 95 13.54 19.16 -11.06
CA ALA A 95 12.91 17.96 -11.61
C ALA A 95 11.61 18.29 -12.38
N GLU A 96 11.31 17.49 -13.42
CA GLU A 96 9.99 17.41 -14.04
C GLU A 96 9.09 16.47 -13.21
N VAL A 97 8.24 17.05 -12.36
CA VAL A 97 7.46 16.29 -11.39
C VAL A 97 6.12 15.86 -11.96
N ILE A 98 5.77 14.60 -11.72
CA ILE A 98 4.43 14.03 -11.93
C ILE A 98 3.97 13.47 -10.59
N VAL A 99 2.76 13.83 -10.13
CA VAL A 99 2.13 13.24 -8.96
C VAL A 99 0.97 12.36 -9.42
N GLY A 100 0.95 11.09 -9.00
CA GLY A 100 -0.16 10.21 -9.37
C GLY A 100 -0.11 8.86 -8.70
N ASP A 101 -1.29 8.27 -8.55
CA ASP A 101 -1.50 6.89 -8.12
C ASP A 101 -2.72 6.31 -8.85
N ASN A 102 -2.76 5.01 -8.97
CA ASN A 102 -3.94 4.30 -9.41
C ASN A 102 -4.49 3.51 -8.23
N GLY A 103 -5.35 4.15 -7.46
CA GLY A 103 -5.98 3.56 -6.28
C GLY A 103 -7.15 2.63 -6.63
N GLY A 104 -7.44 1.69 -5.71
CA GLY A 104 -8.60 0.82 -5.83
C GLY A 104 -8.62 -0.10 -7.05
N LEU A 105 -9.80 -0.69 -7.31
CA LEU A 105 -10.06 -1.59 -8.45
C LEU A 105 -10.96 -0.93 -9.51
N THR A 106 -11.33 0.32 -9.32
CA THR A 106 -12.30 1.04 -10.14
C THR A 106 -11.63 1.92 -11.19
N GLY A 107 -12.32 2.13 -12.33
CA GLY A 107 -11.76 2.76 -13.53
C GLY A 107 -11.30 4.21 -13.39
N TYR A 108 -10.78 4.75 -14.48
CA TYR A 108 -10.04 6.02 -14.61
C TYR A 108 -10.70 7.25 -13.98
N ALA A 109 -12.00 7.44 -14.16
CA ALA A 109 -12.71 8.63 -13.66
C ALA A 109 -12.72 8.72 -12.12
N ARG A 110 -12.49 7.62 -11.43
CA ARG A 110 -12.49 7.59 -9.96
C ARG A 110 -11.15 8.00 -9.35
N ASN A 111 -10.04 7.89 -10.09
CA ASN A 111 -8.73 8.32 -9.62
C ASN A 111 -8.73 9.83 -9.34
N GLU A 112 -9.25 10.66 -10.25
CA GLU A 112 -9.32 12.10 -10.06
C GLU A 112 -10.24 12.49 -8.91
N ARG A 113 -11.44 11.85 -8.80
CA ARG A 113 -12.33 12.06 -7.67
C ARG A 113 -11.65 11.71 -6.34
N SER A 114 -10.91 10.61 -6.31
CA SER A 114 -10.18 10.18 -5.11
C SER A 114 -9.07 11.16 -4.75
N ALA A 115 -8.26 11.57 -5.73
CA ALA A 115 -7.19 12.53 -5.55
C ALA A 115 -7.71 13.93 -5.15
N LYS A 116 -8.86 14.36 -5.71
CA LYS A 116 -9.51 15.62 -5.32
C LYS A 116 -10.01 15.55 -3.87
N ARG A 117 -10.73 14.50 -3.50
CA ARG A 117 -11.30 14.35 -2.15
C ARG A 117 -10.22 14.21 -1.07
N SER A 118 -9.10 13.58 -1.39
CA SER A 118 -7.97 13.42 -0.47
C SER A 118 -7.04 14.65 -0.42
N GLY A 119 -7.32 15.72 -1.16
CA GLY A 119 -6.49 16.92 -1.20
C GLY A 119 -5.19 16.79 -2.02
N ILE A 120 -4.94 15.63 -2.64
CA ILE A 120 -3.69 15.38 -3.39
C ILE A 120 -3.58 16.27 -4.64
N ILE A 121 -4.69 16.55 -5.35
CA ILE A 121 -4.63 17.44 -6.52
C ILE A 121 -4.10 18.82 -6.12
N SER A 122 -4.63 19.42 -5.06
CA SER A 122 -4.16 20.73 -4.59
C SER A 122 -2.71 20.69 -4.12
N ALA A 123 -2.33 19.63 -3.39
CA ALA A 123 -0.98 19.42 -2.87
C ALA A 123 0.06 19.17 -3.98
N SER A 124 -0.37 18.75 -5.15
CA SER A 124 0.50 18.47 -6.29
C SER A 124 1.00 19.74 -7.00
N LEU A 125 0.55 20.93 -6.62
CA LEU A 125 1.01 22.22 -7.20
C LEU A 125 0.97 22.24 -8.75
N GLY A 126 -0.11 21.72 -9.34
CA GLY A 126 -0.31 21.64 -10.79
C GLY A 126 0.33 20.43 -11.49
N THR A 127 1.03 19.55 -10.76
CA THR A 127 1.74 18.40 -11.36
C THR A 127 0.96 17.07 -11.26
N PHE A 128 -0.30 17.10 -10.82
CA PHE A 128 -1.14 15.90 -10.77
C PHE A 128 -1.41 15.35 -12.16
N GLN A 129 -1.22 14.05 -12.32
CA GLN A 129 -1.59 13.32 -13.53
C GLN A 129 -2.33 12.04 -13.17
N ASN A 130 -3.43 11.77 -13.89
CA ASN A 130 -4.06 10.45 -13.80
C ASN A 130 -3.20 9.41 -14.54
N ILE A 131 -2.30 8.78 -13.83
CA ILE A 131 -1.30 7.84 -14.37
C ILE A 131 -1.92 6.55 -14.96
N ALA A 132 -3.22 6.35 -14.83
CA ALA A 132 -3.92 5.21 -15.41
C ALA A 132 -4.39 5.46 -16.87
N GLN A 133 -4.29 6.69 -17.40
CA GLN A 133 -4.73 7.03 -18.75
C GLN A 133 -3.85 6.41 -19.84
N LYS A 134 -2.56 6.29 -19.60
CA LYS A 134 -1.60 5.64 -20.52
C LYS A 134 -0.95 4.45 -19.85
N ALA A 135 -0.96 3.33 -20.53
CA ALA A 135 -0.47 2.08 -19.98
C ALA A 135 0.21 1.22 -21.04
N LYS A 136 1.14 0.37 -20.60
CA LYS A 136 1.84 -0.62 -21.43
C LYS A 136 1.68 -2.00 -20.82
N GLU A 137 1.62 -3.03 -21.68
CA GLU A 137 1.70 -4.41 -21.24
C GLU A 137 3.16 -4.77 -20.98
N VAL A 138 3.43 -5.36 -19.81
CA VAL A 138 4.75 -5.81 -19.37
C VAL A 138 4.71 -7.31 -19.19
N GLU A 139 5.68 -8.00 -19.76
CA GLU A 139 5.89 -9.44 -19.53
C GLU A 139 6.60 -9.65 -18.19
N LEU A 140 6.16 -10.67 -17.45
CA LEU A 140 6.72 -11.03 -16.15
C LEU A 140 7.03 -12.53 -16.09
N ASP A 141 8.10 -12.85 -15.40
CA ASP A 141 8.39 -14.21 -14.95
C ASP A 141 7.74 -14.42 -13.57
N SER A 142 6.43 -14.69 -13.60
CA SER A 142 5.64 -14.95 -12.40
C SER A 142 4.84 -16.24 -12.58
N LYS A 143 4.75 -17.05 -11.55
CA LYS A 143 3.95 -18.28 -11.58
C LYS A 143 2.44 -18.03 -11.64
N TYR A 144 2.01 -16.77 -11.45
CA TYR A 144 0.59 -16.40 -11.40
C TYR A 144 0.09 -15.71 -12.67
N PHE A 145 0.99 -15.01 -13.37
CA PHE A 145 0.64 -14.26 -14.59
C PHE A 145 1.90 -14.00 -15.43
N SER A 146 1.75 -14.13 -16.74
CA SER A 146 2.84 -13.85 -17.70
C SER A 146 2.91 -12.39 -18.13
N LYS A 147 1.79 -11.64 -18.00
CA LYS A 147 1.67 -10.26 -18.46
C LYS A 147 0.75 -9.44 -17.57
N LEU A 148 1.12 -8.19 -17.31
CA LEU A 148 0.31 -7.20 -16.60
C LEU A 148 0.35 -5.86 -17.32
N THR A 149 -0.74 -5.09 -17.18
CA THR A 149 -0.82 -3.72 -17.69
C THR A 149 -0.34 -2.76 -16.61
N VAL A 150 0.72 -2.02 -16.92
CA VAL A 150 1.40 -1.09 -16.01
C VAL A 150 1.28 0.33 -16.54
N SER A 151 1.17 1.30 -15.65
CA SER A 151 1.18 2.73 -16.00
C SER A 151 2.44 3.10 -16.79
N GLN A 152 2.25 3.78 -17.92
CA GLN A 152 3.36 4.28 -18.71
C GLN A 152 4.19 5.32 -17.93
N ALA A 153 3.56 6.15 -17.11
CA ALA A 153 4.26 7.12 -16.28
C ALA A 153 5.22 6.48 -15.27
N VAL A 154 4.86 5.29 -14.74
CA VAL A 154 5.76 4.50 -13.86
C VAL A 154 6.96 3.95 -14.62
N LEU A 155 6.74 3.47 -15.85
CA LEU A 155 7.81 2.84 -16.65
C LEU A 155 8.78 3.87 -17.25
N GLU A 156 8.32 5.09 -17.48
CA GLU A 156 9.08 6.17 -18.12
C GLU A 156 9.69 7.17 -17.12
N ALA A 157 9.38 7.04 -15.82
CA ALA A 157 10.00 7.87 -14.80
C ALA A 157 11.49 7.52 -14.64
N ASP A 158 12.36 8.54 -14.66
CA ASP A 158 13.77 8.39 -14.29
C ASP A 158 13.89 8.00 -12.82
N TYR A 159 13.09 8.62 -11.94
CA TYR A 159 13.02 8.33 -10.50
C TYR A 159 11.58 8.20 -10.02
N ILE A 160 11.37 7.33 -9.04
CA ILE A 160 10.09 7.16 -8.34
C ILE A 160 10.28 7.44 -6.86
N ILE A 161 9.55 8.44 -6.36
CA ILE A 161 9.45 8.74 -4.92
C ILE A 161 8.13 8.13 -4.41
N ASN A 162 8.24 7.05 -3.66
CA ASN A 162 7.11 6.32 -3.12
C ASN A 162 6.71 6.91 -1.76
N LEU A 163 5.46 7.36 -1.62
CA LEU A 163 4.93 7.96 -0.39
C LEU A 163 3.82 7.08 0.22
N PRO A 164 4.15 5.94 0.82
CA PRO A 164 3.16 5.06 1.46
C PRO A 164 2.60 5.67 2.73
N LYS A 165 1.41 5.19 3.13
CA LYS A 165 0.75 5.50 4.41
C LYS A 165 0.96 4.36 5.39
N LEU A 166 1.38 4.65 6.62
CA LEU A 166 1.49 3.64 7.68
C LEU A 166 0.11 3.23 8.15
N LYS A 167 -0.34 2.05 7.74
CA LYS A 167 -1.67 1.51 8.10
C LYS A 167 -1.73 0.00 8.04
N THR A 168 -2.62 -0.56 8.86
CA THR A 168 -3.00 -1.98 8.78
C THR A 168 -3.80 -2.28 7.51
N HIS A 169 -3.89 -3.57 7.22
CA HIS A 169 -4.63 -4.08 6.08
C HIS A 169 -5.20 -5.47 6.39
N THR A 170 -6.48 -5.66 6.23
CA THR A 170 -7.18 -6.91 6.57
C THR A 170 -6.68 -8.13 5.81
N LEU A 171 -6.18 -7.97 4.58
CA LEU A 171 -5.63 -9.05 3.77
C LEU A 171 -4.12 -9.24 4.00
N THR A 172 -3.33 -8.19 3.92
CA THR A 172 -1.86 -8.26 3.92
C THR A 172 -1.21 -7.86 5.25
N LEU A 173 -1.97 -7.68 6.29
CA LEU A 173 -1.63 -7.23 7.64
C LEU A 173 -1.22 -5.76 7.70
N LEU A 174 -0.25 -5.34 6.89
CA LEU A 174 0.22 -3.97 6.73
C LEU A 174 0.20 -3.59 5.24
N THR A 175 0.02 -2.31 4.94
CA THR A 175 0.09 -1.78 3.56
C THR A 175 1.53 -1.52 3.18
N LEU A 176 2.19 -0.57 3.80
CA LEU A 176 3.58 -0.16 3.68
C LEU A 176 4.06 0.13 2.22
N GLY A 177 5.38 0.19 2.04
CA GLY A 177 6.00 0.66 0.80
C GLY A 177 5.91 -0.32 -0.36
N ILE A 178 6.24 -1.60 -0.14
CA ILE A 178 6.17 -2.65 -1.19
C ILE A 178 4.77 -2.71 -1.77
N LYS A 179 3.75 -2.84 -0.91
CA LYS A 179 2.36 -2.93 -1.36
C LYS A 179 1.85 -1.64 -1.99
N ASN A 180 2.39 -0.47 -1.62
CA ASN A 180 2.01 0.78 -2.27
C ASN A 180 2.32 0.77 -3.77
N MET A 181 3.37 0.05 -4.19
CA MET A 181 3.71 -0.10 -5.61
C MET A 181 2.69 -0.90 -6.41
N PHE A 182 1.76 -1.62 -5.77
CA PHE A 182 0.61 -2.25 -6.45
C PHE A 182 -0.25 -1.23 -7.23
N GLY A 183 -0.22 0.05 -6.84
CA GLY A 183 -0.86 1.15 -7.56
C GLY A 183 -0.27 1.45 -8.95
N MET A 184 0.83 0.82 -9.36
CA MET A 184 1.35 0.93 -10.73
C MET A 184 0.49 0.19 -11.76
N LEU A 185 -0.30 -0.78 -11.33
CA LEU A 185 -1.14 -1.59 -12.20
C LEU A 185 -2.38 -0.83 -12.66
N VAL A 186 -2.75 -1.00 -13.93
CA VAL A 186 -3.84 -0.32 -14.61
C VAL A 186 -4.88 -1.30 -15.13
N GLY A 187 -6.12 -0.83 -15.23
CA GLY A 187 -7.24 -1.60 -15.80
C GLY A 187 -7.54 -2.86 -15.02
N GLY A 188 -7.84 -3.94 -15.73
CA GLY A 188 -8.17 -5.25 -15.17
C GLY A 188 -7.00 -6.00 -14.50
N SER A 189 -5.77 -5.48 -14.56
CA SER A 189 -4.59 -6.18 -14.02
C SER A 189 -4.68 -6.41 -12.52
N LYS A 190 -5.19 -5.43 -11.74
CA LYS A 190 -5.40 -5.63 -10.29
C LYS A 190 -6.38 -6.75 -9.97
N SER A 191 -7.51 -6.78 -10.69
CA SER A 191 -8.51 -7.85 -10.55
C SER A 191 -7.91 -9.20 -10.95
N ARG A 192 -7.13 -9.24 -12.02
CA ARG A 192 -6.41 -10.44 -12.46
C ARG A 192 -5.50 -10.97 -11.36
N VAL A 193 -4.69 -10.11 -10.73
CA VAL A 193 -3.79 -10.50 -9.63
C VAL A 193 -4.57 -11.08 -8.45
N HIS A 194 -5.67 -10.44 -8.02
CA HIS A 194 -6.51 -10.98 -6.94
C HIS A 194 -7.12 -12.35 -7.29
N ASN A 195 -7.49 -12.57 -8.56
CA ASN A 195 -8.06 -13.84 -9.00
C ASN A 195 -7.00 -14.95 -9.12
N SER A 196 -5.82 -14.62 -9.67
CA SER A 196 -4.76 -15.61 -9.91
C SER A 196 -3.99 -15.96 -8.65
N ALA A 197 -3.94 -15.05 -7.66
CA ALA A 197 -3.23 -15.22 -6.41
C ALA A 197 -4.14 -14.91 -5.19
N PRO A 198 -5.22 -15.70 -4.97
CA PRO A 198 -6.25 -15.35 -3.98
C PRO A 198 -5.86 -15.65 -2.52
N GLN A 199 -4.81 -16.45 -2.30
CA GLN A 199 -4.34 -16.80 -0.96
C GLN A 199 -3.32 -15.77 -0.47
N LEU A 200 -3.14 -15.67 0.85
CA LEU A 200 -2.22 -14.68 1.44
C LEU A 200 -0.79 -14.83 0.94
N GLU A 201 -0.31 -16.06 0.90
CA GLU A 201 1.04 -16.38 0.45
C GLU A 201 1.21 -16.02 -1.02
N SER A 202 0.34 -16.55 -1.89
CA SER A 202 0.38 -16.29 -3.32
C SER A 202 0.20 -14.81 -3.64
N PHE A 203 -0.66 -14.11 -2.88
CA PHE A 203 -0.82 -12.66 -3.05
C PHE A 203 0.43 -11.89 -2.61
N GLY A 204 1.09 -12.34 -1.53
CA GLY A 204 2.38 -11.80 -1.10
C GLY A 204 3.47 -11.96 -2.17
N GLU A 205 3.59 -13.14 -2.79
CA GLU A 205 4.50 -13.39 -3.90
C GLU A 205 4.18 -12.51 -5.11
N ALA A 206 2.90 -12.42 -5.49
CA ALA A 206 2.45 -11.58 -6.60
C ALA A 206 2.76 -10.09 -6.36
N LEU A 207 2.64 -9.60 -5.13
CA LEU A 207 3.01 -8.22 -4.78
C LEU A 207 4.51 -7.97 -4.95
N VAL A 208 5.36 -8.94 -4.61
CA VAL A 208 6.82 -8.82 -4.79
C VAL A 208 7.19 -8.91 -6.27
N ASP A 209 6.55 -9.79 -7.07
CA ASP A 209 6.74 -9.84 -8.52
C ASP A 209 6.43 -8.47 -9.15
N ILE A 210 5.32 -7.85 -8.76
CA ILE A 210 4.91 -6.54 -9.25
C ILE A 210 5.87 -5.45 -8.80
N TYR A 211 6.28 -5.45 -7.52
CA TYR A 211 7.27 -4.52 -6.99
C TYR A 211 8.58 -4.54 -7.80
N GLN A 212 9.02 -5.72 -8.23
CA GLN A 212 10.25 -5.91 -8.99
C GLN A 212 10.17 -5.39 -10.44
N ILE A 213 8.97 -5.08 -10.99
CA ILE A 213 8.85 -4.44 -12.31
C ILE A 213 9.55 -3.09 -12.30
N ARG A 214 9.30 -2.28 -11.29
CA ARG A 214 9.91 -0.95 -11.10
C ARG A 214 9.92 -0.60 -9.60
N PRO A 215 10.96 -1.01 -8.86
CA PRO A 215 11.15 -0.59 -7.48
C PRO A 215 11.27 0.94 -7.39
N PRO A 216 10.79 1.57 -6.30
CA PRO A 216 11.00 2.99 -6.09
C PRO A 216 12.47 3.29 -5.76
N ASP A 217 12.94 4.48 -6.16
CA ASP A 217 14.29 4.95 -5.89
C ASP A 217 14.43 5.53 -4.48
N LEU A 218 13.34 6.09 -3.95
CA LEU A 218 13.24 6.58 -2.58
C LEU A 218 11.84 6.30 -2.04
N THR A 219 11.75 5.86 -0.81
CA THR A 219 10.48 5.72 -0.08
C THR A 219 10.47 6.65 1.12
N ILE A 220 9.42 7.48 1.24
CA ILE A 220 9.19 8.36 2.38
C ILE A 220 7.84 7.99 2.99
N MET A 221 7.85 7.34 4.15
CA MET A 221 6.66 6.85 4.83
C MET A 221 5.95 7.97 5.59
N ASP A 222 4.67 8.16 5.30
CA ASP A 222 3.78 8.97 6.12
C ASP A 222 3.31 8.16 7.33
N GLY A 223 4.01 8.34 8.43
CA GLY A 223 3.70 7.81 9.75
C GLY A 223 3.36 8.91 10.76
N VAL A 224 2.93 10.10 10.34
CA VAL A 224 2.49 11.17 11.27
C VAL A 224 1.21 10.73 11.97
N ILE A 225 0.15 10.54 11.22
CA ILE A 225 -1.10 9.93 11.69
C ILE A 225 -1.36 8.71 10.82
N GLY A 226 -1.39 7.55 11.42
CA GLY A 226 -1.59 6.28 10.74
C GLY A 226 -2.94 5.64 11.07
N MET A 227 -3.07 4.35 10.77
CA MET A 227 -4.26 3.57 11.05
C MET A 227 -3.92 2.20 11.61
N ASP A 228 -4.57 1.79 12.69
CA ASP A 228 -4.47 0.42 13.22
C ASP A 228 -5.84 -0.30 13.22
N GLY A 229 -5.90 -1.56 13.57
CA GLY A 229 -7.14 -2.35 13.57
C GLY A 229 -7.55 -2.81 12.18
N ASN A 230 -8.82 -2.69 11.83
CA ASN A 230 -9.38 -3.23 10.57
C ASN A 230 -9.17 -2.29 9.37
N GLY A 231 -7.91 -1.89 9.10
CA GLY A 231 -7.55 -1.17 7.88
C GLY A 231 -7.81 -2.01 6.61
N PRO A 232 -7.66 -1.44 5.41
CA PRO A 232 -6.95 -0.19 5.11
C PRO A 232 -7.80 1.08 5.14
N ALA A 233 -9.14 0.99 5.32
CA ALA A 233 -10.05 2.13 5.24
C ALA A 233 -10.91 2.34 6.50
N HIS A 234 -11.17 1.28 7.26
CA HIS A 234 -12.10 1.27 8.40
C HIS A 234 -11.44 0.90 9.73
N GLY A 235 -10.14 1.10 9.82
CA GLY A 235 -9.39 0.97 11.07
C GLY A 235 -9.57 2.19 11.97
N ARG A 236 -8.81 2.19 13.06
CA ARG A 236 -8.77 3.29 14.00
C ARG A 236 -7.66 4.26 13.59
N VAL A 237 -8.00 5.51 13.37
CA VAL A 237 -7.04 6.60 13.16
C VAL A 237 -6.21 6.76 14.44
N ARG A 238 -4.90 6.87 14.27
CA ARG A 238 -3.97 6.88 15.39
C ARG A 238 -2.76 7.77 15.13
N PRO A 239 -2.39 8.64 16.09
CA PRO A 239 -1.09 9.30 16.07
C PRO A 239 0.03 8.26 16.13
N ILE A 240 0.98 8.34 15.21
CA ILE A 240 2.20 7.53 15.14
C ILE A 240 3.40 8.41 15.43
N GLY A 241 3.45 9.62 14.83
CA GLY A 241 4.37 10.68 15.18
C GLY A 241 5.73 10.63 14.46
N TYR A 242 5.82 9.99 13.29
CA TYR A 242 7.09 9.85 12.57
C TYR A 242 6.95 9.98 11.06
N LEU A 243 8.00 10.54 10.44
CA LEU A 243 8.34 10.37 9.03
C LEU A 243 9.56 9.45 8.93
N LEU A 244 9.58 8.56 7.95
CA LEU A 244 10.72 7.69 7.70
C LEU A 244 11.15 7.82 6.23
N ALA A 245 12.45 7.68 5.95
CA ALA A 245 12.97 7.67 4.58
C ALA A 245 14.04 6.59 4.39
N SER A 246 14.02 5.95 3.23
CA SER A 246 15.05 5.00 2.80
C SER A 246 15.04 4.85 1.28
N GLU A 247 16.21 4.70 0.68
CA GLU A 247 16.34 4.27 -0.71
C GLU A 247 16.04 2.77 -0.88
N ASN A 248 16.00 1.99 0.22
CA ASN A 248 15.60 0.59 0.21
C ASN A 248 14.22 0.41 0.86
N CYS A 249 13.20 0.28 0.04
CA CYS A 249 11.81 0.17 0.47
C CYS A 249 11.52 -1.04 1.38
N PRO A 250 12.00 -2.28 1.11
CA PRO A 250 11.81 -3.41 2.01
C PRO A 250 12.43 -3.23 3.40
N SER A 251 13.61 -2.60 3.48
CA SER A 251 14.25 -2.32 4.76
C SER A 251 13.48 -1.26 5.57
N LEU A 252 12.88 -0.28 4.91
CA LEU A 252 11.97 0.66 5.56
C LEU A 252 10.71 -0.06 6.08
N ASP A 253 10.13 -0.97 5.30
CA ASP A 253 8.97 -1.75 5.72
C ASP A 253 9.30 -2.65 6.93
N LEU A 254 10.52 -3.23 6.97
CA LEU A 254 11.02 -3.98 8.12
C LEU A 254 11.13 -3.09 9.37
N MET A 255 11.67 -1.88 9.21
CA MET A 255 11.77 -0.93 10.32
C MET A 255 10.39 -0.55 10.88
N VAL A 256 9.41 -0.36 10.02
CA VAL A 256 8.03 -0.11 10.47
C VAL A 256 7.47 -1.29 11.26
N CYS A 257 7.73 -2.54 10.83
CA CYS A 257 7.31 -3.72 11.58
C CYS A 257 7.91 -3.71 13.01
N GLU A 258 9.19 -3.38 13.14
CA GLU A 258 9.87 -3.25 14.45
C GLU A 258 9.22 -2.16 15.32
N MET A 259 8.92 -1.00 14.74
CA MET A 259 8.29 0.13 15.45
C MET A 259 6.89 -0.20 15.97
N VAL A 260 6.07 -0.93 15.19
CA VAL A 260 4.69 -1.27 15.58
C VAL A 260 4.58 -2.62 16.31
N GLY A 261 5.69 -3.34 16.50
CA GLY A 261 5.72 -4.62 17.18
C GLY A 261 5.03 -5.76 16.41
N VAL A 262 5.14 -5.73 15.08
CA VAL A 262 4.62 -6.78 14.19
C VAL A 262 5.76 -7.67 13.75
N GLU A 263 5.61 -8.99 13.92
CA GLU A 263 6.59 -9.95 13.45
C GLU A 263 6.69 -9.92 11.93
N PRO A 264 7.87 -9.61 11.33
CA PRO A 264 8.02 -9.45 9.88
C PRO A 264 7.59 -10.68 9.06
N SER A 265 7.76 -11.88 9.62
CA SER A 265 7.35 -13.15 9.00
C SER A 265 5.84 -13.24 8.75
N GLN A 266 5.02 -12.50 9.49
CA GLN A 266 3.57 -12.44 9.32
C GLN A 266 3.16 -11.52 8.14
N VAL A 267 4.04 -10.64 7.70
CA VAL A 267 3.82 -9.76 6.55
C VAL A 267 4.37 -10.44 5.30
N HIS A 268 3.55 -11.27 4.64
CA HIS A 268 3.98 -12.19 3.59
C HIS A 268 4.85 -11.52 2.50
N HIS A 269 4.43 -10.38 1.95
CA HIS A 269 5.20 -9.68 0.92
C HIS A 269 6.55 -9.14 1.43
N LEU A 270 6.66 -8.79 2.71
CA LEU A 270 7.94 -8.40 3.30
C LEU A 270 8.86 -9.64 3.45
N ARG A 271 8.36 -10.72 4.06
CA ARG A 271 9.11 -11.97 4.21
C ARG A 271 9.64 -12.47 2.85
N ILE A 272 8.77 -12.52 1.83
CA ILE A 272 9.15 -12.97 0.49
C ILE A 272 10.21 -12.04 -0.13
N SER A 273 10.09 -10.72 0.07
CA SER A 273 11.11 -9.78 -0.40
C SER A 273 12.47 -10.01 0.26
N GLN A 274 12.48 -10.35 1.56
CA GLN A 274 13.69 -10.72 2.30
C GLN A 274 14.31 -12.03 1.80
N GLU A 275 13.49 -13.05 1.55
CA GLU A 275 13.90 -14.33 0.96
C GLU A 275 14.54 -14.14 -0.42
N ARG A 276 14.04 -13.18 -1.20
CA ARG A 276 14.61 -12.80 -2.52
C ARG A 276 15.81 -11.85 -2.42
N GLY A 277 16.24 -11.47 -1.22
CA GLY A 277 17.41 -10.58 -1.02
C GLY A 277 17.19 -9.13 -1.43
N LEU A 278 15.94 -8.63 -1.44
CA LEU A 278 15.61 -7.28 -1.89
C LEU A 278 15.82 -6.20 -0.81
N GLY A 279 16.10 -6.59 0.44
CA GLY A 279 16.33 -5.68 1.56
C GLY A 279 16.94 -6.38 2.76
N ALA A 280 16.99 -5.70 3.90
CA ALA A 280 17.48 -6.23 5.17
C ALA A 280 16.64 -7.46 5.59
N LYS A 281 17.33 -8.50 6.05
CA LYS A 281 16.69 -9.72 6.57
C LYS A 281 16.28 -9.58 8.03
N ASN A 282 16.99 -8.75 8.77
CA ASN A 282 16.72 -8.48 10.17
C ASN A 282 17.12 -7.03 10.52
N PRO A 283 16.64 -6.47 11.65
CA PRO A 283 16.94 -5.08 12.03
C PRO A 283 18.42 -4.76 12.22
N ALA A 284 19.27 -5.76 12.51
CA ALA A 284 20.72 -5.53 12.69
C ALA A 284 21.43 -5.15 11.36
N GLU A 285 20.83 -5.44 10.22
CA GLU A 285 21.31 -5.04 8.89
C GLU A 285 20.85 -3.62 8.50
N ILE A 286 20.12 -2.92 9.39
CA ILE A 286 19.66 -1.56 9.18
C ILE A 286 20.53 -0.59 9.98
N GLU A 287 21.03 0.46 9.32
CA GLU A 287 21.58 1.64 9.96
C GLU A 287 20.46 2.64 10.20
N ILE A 288 20.12 2.88 11.45
CA ILE A 288 19.04 3.79 11.85
C ILE A 288 19.63 5.15 12.16
N ILE A 289 19.21 6.18 11.43
CA ILE A 289 19.57 7.57 11.70
C ILE A 289 18.36 8.30 12.28
N GLY A 290 18.41 8.61 13.55
CA GLY A 290 17.33 9.22 14.33
C GLY A 290 16.86 8.32 15.46
N GLU A 291 15.93 8.84 16.23
CA GLU A 291 15.38 8.14 17.40
C GLU A 291 13.91 7.78 17.18
N TYR A 292 13.50 6.64 17.67
CA TYR A 292 12.11 6.22 17.69
C TYR A 292 11.75 5.52 18.99
N GLN A 293 10.48 5.49 19.28
CA GLN A 293 9.89 4.66 20.34
C GLN A 293 8.96 3.64 19.73
N LYS A 294 8.91 2.44 20.30
CA LYS A 294 7.92 1.43 19.90
C LYS A 294 6.52 1.98 20.09
N ILE A 295 5.67 1.77 19.11
CA ILE A 295 4.28 2.21 19.14
C ILE A 295 3.47 1.24 20.02
N PRO A 296 3.13 1.61 21.26
CA PRO A 296 2.50 0.67 22.18
C PRO A 296 1.09 0.32 21.74
N ARG A 297 0.66 -0.93 21.97
CA ARG A 297 -0.72 -1.39 21.71
C ARG A 297 -1.22 -1.11 20.29
N PHE A 298 -0.37 -1.30 19.29
CA PHE A 298 -0.78 -1.23 17.87
C PHE A 298 -1.69 -2.44 17.58
N LYS A 299 -2.94 -2.17 17.23
CA LYS A 299 -3.95 -3.22 17.02
C LYS A 299 -3.86 -3.77 15.62
N LEU A 300 -3.73 -5.08 15.50
CA LEU A 300 -3.79 -5.78 14.22
C LEU A 300 -5.24 -6.04 13.79
N PRO A 301 -5.49 -6.29 12.49
CA PRO A 301 -6.82 -6.66 12.02
C PRO A 301 -7.37 -7.90 12.73
N SER A 302 -8.64 -7.88 13.09
CA SER A 302 -9.31 -9.00 13.76
C SER A 302 -9.33 -10.31 12.95
N THR A 303 -9.16 -10.20 11.63
CA THR A 303 -9.04 -11.34 10.71
C THR A 303 -7.78 -12.17 10.95
N LEU A 304 -6.72 -11.59 11.53
CA LEU A 304 -5.47 -12.30 11.82
C LEU A 304 -5.60 -13.19 13.06
N ALA A 305 -6.25 -12.71 14.12
CA ALA A 305 -6.43 -13.46 15.37
C ALA A 305 -7.15 -14.81 15.17
N ARG A 306 -7.86 -14.97 14.04
CA ARG A 306 -8.56 -16.20 13.67
C ARG A 306 -7.70 -17.20 12.89
N ARG A 307 -6.55 -16.79 12.39
CA ARG A 307 -5.73 -17.62 11.49
C ARG A 307 -4.59 -18.37 12.17
N SER A 308 -4.10 -17.92 13.33
CA SER A 308 -2.84 -18.41 13.85
C SER A 308 -2.91 -19.51 14.91
N PHE A 309 -3.99 -19.75 15.61
CA PHE A 309 -3.96 -20.75 16.70
C PHE A 309 -4.91 -21.95 16.56
N LEU A 310 -6.10 -21.78 16.02
CA LEU A 310 -7.11 -22.86 15.90
C LEU A 310 -7.10 -23.60 14.55
N GLY A 311 -6.54 -22.99 13.51
CA GLY A 311 -6.48 -23.58 12.17
C GLY A 311 -5.58 -24.80 12.06
N PHE A 312 -4.64 -24.99 12.99
CA PHE A 312 -3.74 -26.14 13.00
C PHE A 312 -4.34 -27.39 13.66
N ILE A 313 -5.29 -27.22 14.59
CA ILE A 313 -5.82 -28.31 15.43
C ILE A 313 -7.18 -28.83 14.95
N VAL A 314 -7.96 -28.03 14.22
CA VAL A 314 -9.31 -28.42 13.78
C VAL A 314 -9.31 -28.77 12.31
N ASN A 315 -9.71 -30.00 12.01
CA ASN A 315 -9.87 -30.55 10.66
C ASN A 315 -10.45 -29.51 9.70
N ARG A 316 -9.74 -29.27 8.57
CA ARG A 316 -10.00 -28.31 7.50
C ARG A 316 -11.48 -28.17 7.09
N TYR A 317 -12.31 -29.20 7.31
CA TYR A 317 -13.73 -29.22 6.97
C TYR A 317 -14.61 -28.48 7.99
N VAL A 318 -14.31 -28.62 9.30
CA VAL A 318 -15.03 -27.95 10.37
C VAL A 318 -14.63 -26.46 10.42
N TYR A 319 -13.34 -26.15 10.19
CA TYR A 319 -12.83 -24.77 10.11
C TYR A 319 -13.52 -23.97 9.03
N ARG A 320 -13.69 -24.52 7.82
CA ARG A 320 -14.39 -23.85 6.72
C ARG A 320 -15.86 -23.53 7.02
N ARG A 321 -16.55 -24.38 7.73
CA ARG A 321 -18.00 -24.26 7.95
C ARG A 321 -18.38 -23.42 9.17
N VAL A 322 -17.54 -23.39 10.20
CA VAL A 322 -17.88 -22.81 11.51
C VAL A 322 -17.12 -21.52 11.83
N ILE A 323 -15.88 -21.39 11.36
CA ILE A 323 -15.00 -20.26 11.74
C ILE A 323 -14.86 -19.22 10.61
N GLU A 324 -15.36 -19.54 9.44
CA GLU A 324 -15.23 -18.70 8.25
C GLU A 324 -15.97 -17.37 8.43
N SER A 325 -15.23 -16.26 8.43
CA SER A 325 -15.84 -14.93 8.46
C SER A 325 -16.57 -14.66 7.14
N LYS A 326 -17.86 -14.46 7.23
CA LYS A 326 -18.67 -14.01 6.08
C LYS A 326 -18.69 -12.49 6.04
N LEU A 327 -18.67 -11.95 4.82
CA LEU A 327 -18.99 -10.55 4.59
C LEU A 327 -20.50 -10.39 4.65
N VAL A 328 -20.95 -9.45 5.45
CA VAL A 328 -22.37 -9.12 5.61
C VAL A 328 -22.55 -7.64 5.35
N LEU A 329 -23.59 -7.31 4.58
CA LEU A 329 -23.97 -5.95 4.29
C LEU A 329 -24.77 -5.36 5.48
N ASP A 330 -24.36 -4.18 5.91
CA ASP A 330 -25.16 -3.30 6.75
C ASP A 330 -26.02 -2.42 5.82
N ARG A 331 -27.29 -2.77 5.68
CA ARG A 331 -28.20 -2.11 4.74
C ARG A 331 -28.44 -0.64 5.10
N GLU A 332 -28.43 -0.29 6.39
CA GLU A 332 -28.63 1.09 6.85
C GLU A 332 -27.48 2.03 6.41
N LYS A 333 -26.29 1.48 6.24
CA LYS A 333 -25.13 2.23 5.76
C LYS A 333 -24.96 2.21 4.24
N CYS A 334 -25.70 1.35 3.55
CA CYS A 334 -25.56 1.21 2.11
C CYS A 334 -26.25 2.36 1.38
N THR A 335 -25.49 3.17 0.66
CA THR A 335 -26.00 4.29 -0.16
C THR A 335 -26.37 3.90 -1.58
N GLY A 336 -26.33 2.62 -1.94
CA GLY A 336 -26.67 2.16 -3.28
C GLY A 336 -25.66 2.55 -4.38
N CYS A 337 -24.46 2.96 -4.04
CA CYS A 337 -23.48 3.53 -4.99
C CYS A 337 -22.87 2.51 -5.98
N LYS A 338 -23.17 1.23 -5.89
CA LYS A 338 -22.74 0.10 -6.77
C LYS A 338 -21.24 -0.12 -6.91
N VAL A 339 -20.39 0.62 -6.20
CA VAL A 339 -18.91 0.51 -6.27
C VAL A 339 -18.43 -0.91 -6.00
N CYS A 340 -19.02 -1.59 -5.03
CA CYS A 340 -18.64 -2.95 -4.64
C CYS A 340 -19.00 -3.99 -5.73
N VAL A 341 -20.06 -3.76 -6.50
CA VAL A 341 -20.46 -4.61 -7.63
C VAL A 341 -19.47 -4.44 -8.79
N GLU A 342 -19.21 -3.20 -9.18
CA GLU A 342 -18.31 -2.88 -10.30
C GLU A 342 -16.85 -3.28 -10.02
N ALA A 343 -16.43 -3.24 -8.76
CA ALA A 343 -15.07 -3.54 -8.35
C ALA A 343 -14.84 -5.01 -7.97
N CYS A 344 -15.86 -5.86 -8.03
CA CYS A 344 -15.71 -7.26 -7.65
C CYS A 344 -14.83 -8.01 -8.67
N PRO A 345 -13.60 -8.45 -8.31
CA PRO A 345 -12.69 -9.05 -9.26
C PRO A 345 -13.16 -10.42 -9.76
N SER A 346 -13.93 -11.15 -8.97
CA SER A 346 -14.46 -12.48 -9.32
C SER A 346 -15.89 -12.44 -9.88
N GLY A 347 -16.51 -11.26 -10.01
CA GLY A 347 -17.91 -11.13 -10.39
C GLY A 347 -18.89 -11.79 -9.40
N ALA A 348 -18.45 -11.96 -8.15
CA ALA A 348 -19.28 -12.57 -7.10
C ALA A 348 -20.31 -11.62 -6.51
N MET A 349 -20.30 -10.33 -6.89
CA MET A 349 -21.20 -9.32 -6.37
C MET A 349 -22.25 -8.99 -7.43
N GLU A 350 -23.49 -9.16 -7.08
CA GLU A 350 -24.65 -8.88 -7.97
C GLU A 350 -25.53 -7.79 -7.31
N TRP A 351 -26.21 -6.98 -8.14
CA TRP A 351 -27.17 -6.01 -7.68
C TRP A 351 -28.57 -6.61 -7.71
N LYS A 352 -29.23 -6.76 -6.56
CA LYS A 352 -30.58 -7.31 -6.43
C LYS A 352 -31.35 -6.52 -5.37
N ASP A 353 -32.64 -6.33 -5.59
CA ASP A 353 -33.58 -5.71 -4.64
C ASP A 353 -33.00 -4.45 -3.96
N ASP A 354 -32.46 -3.52 -4.77
CA ASP A 354 -31.85 -2.26 -4.36
C ASP A 354 -30.63 -2.34 -3.44
N HIS A 355 -29.96 -3.50 -3.39
CA HIS A 355 -28.72 -3.68 -2.64
C HIS A 355 -27.77 -4.72 -3.29
N PRO A 356 -26.47 -4.68 -2.93
CA PRO A 356 -25.52 -5.68 -3.43
C PRO A 356 -25.64 -6.99 -2.64
N GLU A 357 -25.70 -8.11 -3.36
CA GLU A 357 -25.64 -9.46 -2.82
C GLU A 357 -24.38 -10.19 -3.22
N ILE A 358 -23.87 -11.08 -2.34
CA ILE A 358 -22.67 -11.87 -2.58
C ILE A 358 -23.01 -13.30 -2.95
N ASN A 359 -22.56 -13.73 -4.13
CA ASN A 359 -22.47 -15.14 -4.43
C ASN A 359 -21.23 -15.73 -3.74
N HIS A 360 -21.45 -16.44 -2.63
CA HIS A 360 -20.37 -16.98 -1.79
C HIS A 360 -19.55 -18.08 -2.48
N GLU A 361 -20.08 -18.74 -3.52
CA GLU A 361 -19.36 -19.76 -4.29
C GLU A 361 -18.31 -19.12 -5.21
N LYS A 362 -18.65 -17.99 -5.82
CA LYS A 362 -17.76 -17.20 -6.67
C LYS A 362 -16.80 -16.29 -5.88
N CYS A 363 -17.09 -16.03 -4.60
CA CYS A 363 -16.37 -15.06 -3.79
C CYS A 363 -14.99 -15.56 -3.39
N ILE A 364 -13.92 -14.90 -3.88
CA ILE A 364 -12.52 -15.20 -3.54
C ILE A 364 -12.05 -14.56 -2.22
N ARG A 365 -12.92 -13.82 -1.53
CA ARG A 365 -12.65 -13.16 -0.23
C ARG A 365 -11.48 -12.19 -0.21
N CYS A 366 -11.27 -11.50 -1.32
CA CYS A 366 -10.24 -10.47 -1.45
C CYS A 366 -10.53 -9.20 -0.63
N LEU A 367 -11.74 -9.04 -0.08
CA LEU A 367 -12.22 -7.89 0.71
C LEU A 367 -12.28 -6.55 -0.04
N CYS A 368 -12.09 -6.54 -1.35
CA CYS A 368 -12.12 -5.31 -2.16
C CYS A 368 -13.42 -4.52 -2.01
N CYS A 369 -14.57 -5.20 -1.90
CA CYS A 369 -15.87 -4.56 -1.66
C CYS A 369 -15.92 -3.80 -0.33
N SER A 370 -15.27 -4.33 0.72
CA SER A 370 -15.17 -3.65 2.02
C SER A 370 -14.19 -2.49 1.98
N GLU A 371 -13.06 -2.64 1.29
CA GLU A 371 -12.02 -1.60 1.20
C GLU A 371 -12.48 -0.36 0.43
N LEU A 372 -13.32 -0.55 -0.59
CA LEU A 372 -13.80 0.51 -1.47
C LEU A 372 -15.11 1.17 -0.98
N CYS A 373 -15.77 0.58 0.00
CA CYS A 373 -16.99 1.14 0.56
C CYS A 373 -16.68 2.30 1.51
N THR A 374 -16.89 3.54 1.06
CA THR A 374 -16.65 4.75 1.87
C THR A 374 -17.51 4.82 3.13
N GLU A 375 -18.69 4.21 3.10
CA GLU A 375 -19.64 4.20 4.20
C GLU A 375 -19.39 3.07 5.20
N GLY A 376 -18.44 2.16 4.90
CA GLY A 376 -18.17 1.01 5.77
C GLY A 376 -19.36 0.06 5.93
N ALA A 377 -20.18 -0.07 4.88
CA ALA A 377 -21.37 -0.91 4.91
C ALA A 377 -21.05 -2.43 4.94
N TRP A 378 -19.84 -2.83 4.57
CA TRP A 378 -19.43 -4.23 4.59
C TRP A 378 -18.71 -4.59 5.89
N ARG A 379 -19.26 -5.55 6.63
CA ARG A 379 -18.69 -6.06 7.89
C ARG A 379 -18.32 -7.53 7.76
N THR A 380 -17.21 -7.94 8.38
CA THR A 380 -16.90 -9.36 8.56
C THR A 380 -17.56 -9.88 9.82
N THR A 381 -18.42 -10.89 9.71
CA THR A 381 -19.01 -11.57 10.86
C THR A 381 -18.28 -12.88 11.15
N GLY A 382 -18.25 -13.30 12.41
CA GLY A 382 -17.73 -14.58 12.81
C GLY A 382 -18.06 -14.87 14.28
N MET A 383 -18.11 -16.14 14.69
CA MET A 383 -18.57 -16.64 15.97
C MET A 383 -17.93 -15.99 17.22
N MET A 384 -16.81 -15.31 17.09
CA MET A 384 -16.15 -14.61 18.23
C MET A 384 -16.89 -13.32 18.67
N ARG A 385 -17.92 -12.86 17.97
CA ARG A 385 -18.76 -11.76 18.48
C ARG A 385 -19.64 -12.23 19.65
N PHE A 386 -20.00 -13.51 19.68
CA PHE A 386 -20.82 -14.11 20.74
C PHE A 386 -20.08 -14.22 22.08
N LEU A 387 -18.75 -14.35 22.05
CA LEU A 387 -17.93 -14.47 23.26
C LEU A 387 -17.49 -13.13 23.87
N ARG A 388 -17.66 -12.01 23.14
CA ARG A 388 -17.30 -10.67 23.64
C ARG A 388 -18.48 -9.83 24.17
N SER A 389 -19.71 -10.32 24.02
CA SER A 389 -20.89 -9.65 24.61
C SER A 389 -21.20 -10.14 26.03
N ASN A 390 -20.42 -11.11 26.56
CA ASN A 390 -20.66 -11.70 27.88
C ASN A 390 -19.41 -11.65 28.81
N PHE A 391 -18.45 -10.73 28.53
CA PHE A 391 -17.38 -10.37 29.48
C PHE A 391 -17.10 -8.88 29.44
#